data_253f67afa09c2465755ede10f8125a41
#
_entry.id   253f67afa09c2465755ede10f8125a41
#
_cell.length_a   1.000
_cell.length_b   1.000
_cell.length_c   1.000
_cell.angle_alpha   90.00
_cell.angle_beta   90.00
_cell.angle_gamma   90.00
#
_symmetry.space_group_name_H-M   'P 1'
#
loop_
_entity.id
_entity.type
_entity.pdbx_description
1 polymer ?
#
loop_
_entity_poly.entity_id
_entity_poly.type
_entity_poly.pdbx_seq_one_letter_code
_entity_poly.pdbx_strand_id
1 'polypeptide(L)'
;MFLCLPLAIFAVIGACGAPAETIREVEVIKEVPVEKEVVKEVIKEVPVETIKEVPVEVIVEREVPKEVMVEVTKVVEKVVVATPAPMERGTIIFGDLNWPSALLQNRIAQYIVEHGYGYPTDVKFGATLPLFEGLKRGDTDVTMEIWLPNQDEAWEKARSEGAVLSVGKSLGSDWQSAFVIPAYLQEQYPELDNVDDLMKQEYKDLFKTTETGDKARLVSCVIGWSCENVNAAQVSGYGLSEHVEIVNPGDGAALNADLYGAYDRREPWLGYQWGTNDPALKLDLVRLEEPAYSDQCWFTTKACAYEDATILIAVNPDLPGSAPDIVEMLRKWDFNIGIYKAVVQWQDQNPDVDTPTTALWWLNSNEDIWTTWVTSDAAAKVKAALAAGKTAEGWPDA
;
A
#
# COMPACT_ATOMS: atom_id res chain seq x y z
N MET A 1 -40.76 -58.06 -6.88
CA MET A 1 -40.40 -57.58 -8.20
C MET A 1 -39.98 -56.09 -8.04
N PHE A 2 -38.73 -55.91 -7.64
CA PHE A 2 -38.15 -54.56 -7.40
C PHE A 2 -37.28 -54.16 -8.58
N LEU A 3 -37.64 -53.08 -9.26
CA LEU A 3 -36.86 -52.48 -10.33
C LEU A 3 -35.87 -51.49 -9.70
N CYS A 4 -34.56 -51.76 -9.83
CA CYS A 4 -33.51 -50.77 -9.55
C CYS A 4 -33.23 -49.96 -10.82
N LEU A 5 -33.40 -48.64 -10.73
CA LEU A 5 -32.96 -47.68 -11.72
C LEU A 5 -31.54 -47.22 -11.35
N PRO A 6 -30.56 -47.16 -12.27
CA PRO A 6 -29.28 -46.61 -11.97
C PRO A 6 -29.30 -45.06 -12.12
N LEU A 7 -28.77 -44.37 -11.11
CA LEU A 7 -28.56 -42.92 -11.09
C LEU A 7 -27.33 -42.62 -11.93
N ALA A 8 -27.49 -41.93 -13.06
CA ALA A 8 -26.40 -41.44 -13.85
C ALA A 8 -25.85 -40.13 -13.21
N ILE A 9 -24.60 -40.20 -12.73
CA ILE A 9 -23.86 -39.00 -12.27
C ILE A 9 -23.21 -38.39 -13.53
N PHE A 10 -23.68 -37.19 -13.90
CA PHE A 10 -22.99 -36.33 -14.87
C PHE A 10 -21.82 -35.64 -14.18
N ALA A 11 -20.59 -36.08 -14.48
CA ALA A 11 -19.40 -35.34 -14.17
C ALA A 11 -19.24 -34.19 -15.19
N VAL A 12 -19.37 -32.96 -14.75
CA VAL A 12 -19.01 -31.78 -15.53
C VAL A 12 -17.48 -31.70 -15.53
N ILE A 13 -16.85 -32.09 -16.62
CA ILE A 13 -15.42 -31.87 -16.84
C ILE A 13 -15.25 -30.41 -17.27
N GLY A 14 -14.81 -29.54 -16.33
CA GLY A 14 -14.32 -28.23 -16.66
C GLY A 14 -13.07 -28.36 -17.52
N ALA A 15 -13.08 -27.75 -18.70
CA ALA A 15 -11.91 -27.70 -19.58
C ALA A 15 -10.87 -26.75 -18.96
N CYS A 16 -9.92 -27.29 -18.20
CA CYS A 16 -8.67 -26.60 -17.88
C CYS A 16 -7.85 -26.47 -19.16
N GLY A 17 -7.47 -25.27 -19.53
CA GLY A 17 -6.55 -25.00 -20.62
C GLY A 17 -5.25 -25.78 -20.40
N ALA A 18 -4.68 -26.35 -21.46
CA ALA A 18 -3.45 -27.12 -21.39
C ALA A 18 -2.28 -26.23 -20.96
N PRO A 19 -1.48 -26.63 -19.96
CA PRO A 19 -0.31 -25.88 -19.54
C PRO A 19 0.74 -25.82 -20.66
N ALA A 20 1.49 -24.70 -20.70
CA ALA A 20 2.63 -24.57 -21.60
C ALA A 20 3.71 -25.60 -21.24
N GLU A 21 4.11 -26.44 -22.23
CA GLU A 21 5.09 -27.50 -22.03
C GLU A 21 6.51 -27.03 -22.29
N THR A 22 7.38 -27.11 -21.29
CA THR A 22 8.83 -26.95 -21.47
C THR A 22 9.48 -28.32 -21.54
N ILE A 23 10.02 -28.65 -22.70
CA ILE A 23 10.67 -29.95 -22.95
C ILE A 23 12.13 -29.85 -22.53
N ARG A 24 12.56 -30.68 -21.58
CA ARG A 24 13.96 -30.94 -21.30
C ARG A 24 14.27 -32.38 -21.77
N GLU A 25 15.22 -32.52 -22.67
CA GLU A 25 15.73 -33.84 -23.07
C GLU A 25 16.79 -34.29 -22.06
N VAL A 26 16.55 -35.43 -21.45
CA VAL A 26 17.52 -36.11 -20.59
C VAL A 26 17.87 -37.45 -21.27
N GLU A 27 19.11 -37.58 -21.70
CA GLU A 27 19.60 -38.87 -22.22
C GLU A 27 19.88 -39.84 -21.08
N VAL A 28 19.14 -40.90 -21.02
CA VAL A 28 19.41 -42.02 -20.11
C VAL A 28 19.82 -43.21 -20.94
N ILE A 29 21.08 -43.65 -20.81
CA ILE A 29 21.59 -44.85 -21.47
C ILE A 29 21.33 -46.03 -20.54
N LYS A 30 20.40 -46.93 -20.93
CA LYS A 30 20.19 -48.22 -20.25
C LYS A 30 20.81 -49.32 -21.08
N GLU A 31 21.69 -50.12 -20.50
CA GLU A 31 22.18 -51.36 -21.09
C GLU A 31 21.22 -52.51 -20.72
N VAL A 32 20.62 -53.16 -21.70
CA VAL A 32 19.68 -54.28 -21.47
C VAL A 32 20.29 -55.56 -22.02
N PRO A 33 20.45 -56.61 -21.22
CA PRO A 33 20.87 -57.93 -21.73
C PRO A 33 19.77 -58.56 -22.55
N VAL A 34 20.14 -59.10 -23.72
CA VAL A 34 19.20 -59.84 -24.57
C VAL A 34 19.06 -61.29 -24.08
N GLU A 35 18.23 -61.50 -23.06
CA GLU A 35 17.49 -62.71 -22.81
C GLU A 35 16.24 -62.46 -21.94
N LYS A 36 15.12 -62.50 -22.66
CA LYS A 36 13.77 -62.91 -22.25
C LYS A 36 13.05 -62.32 -21.01
N GLU A 37 13.18 -61.08 -20.69
CA GLU A 37 12.00 -60.49 -20.00
C GLU A 37 11.90 -59.01 -20.32
N VAL A 38 10.79 -58.64 -20.96
CA VAL A 38 10.43 -57.23 -21.14
C VAL A 38 9.81 -56.76 -19.81
N VAL A 39 10.61 -56.10 -18.97
CA VAL A 39 10.07 -55.41 -17.78
C VAL A 39 9.43 -54.12 -18.25
N LYS A 40 8.10 -54.07 -18.26
CA LYS A 40 7.36 -52.84 -18.40
C LYS A 40 7.36 -52.13 -17.05
N GLU A 41 8.21 -51.15 -16.88
CA GLU A 41 8.06 -50.20 -15.76
C GLU A 41 6.93 -49.23 -16.10
N VAL A 42 5.92 -49.25 -15.28
CA VAL A 42 4.85 -48.22 -15.27
C VAL A 42 5.32 -47.08 -14.41
N ILE A 43 5.74 -45.98 -15.03
CA ILE A 43 6.04 -44.76 -14.29
C ILE A 43 4.71 -44.15 -13.81
N LYS A 44 4.52 -44.06 -12.51
CA LYS A 44 3.42 -43.32 -11.91
C LYS A 44 3.71 -41.82 -12.01
N GLU A 45 2.78 -41.07 -12.59
CA GLU A 45 2.80 -39.61 -12.54
C GLU A 45 2.79 -39.16 -11.09
N VAL A 46 3.78 -38.35 -10.70
CA VAL A 46 3.86 -37.73 -9.38
C VAL A 46 3.49 -36.25 -9.55
N PRO A 47 2.60 -35.68 -8.73
CA PRO A 47 2.24 -34.26 -8.80
C PRO A 47 3.47 -33.37 -8.61
N VAL A 48 3.56 -32.31 -9.39
CA VAL A 48 4.73 -31.43 -9.56
C VAL A 48 5.13 -30.66 -8.29
N GLU A 49 4.28 -30.61 -7.29
CA GLU A 49 4.52 -29.80 -6.07
C GLU A 49 5.61 -30.36 -5.13
N THR A 50 6.09 -31.60 -5.38
CA THR A 50 6.96 -32.30 -4.41
C THR A 50 8.31 -32.71 -4.95
N ILE A 51 8.68 -32.39 -6.19
CA ILE A 51 9.94 -32.89 -6.75
C ILE A 51 11.09 -31.91 -6.49
N LYS A 52 11.74 -32.03 -5.33
CA LYS A 52 13.10 -31.52 -5.13
C LYS A 52 14.20 -32.48 -5.54
N GLU A 53 13.92 -33.76 -5.61
CA GLU A 53 14.88 -34.81 -6.05
C GLU A 53 14.12 -35.93 -6.75
N VAL A 54 14.53 -36.25 -7.95
CA VAL A 54 14.12 -37.49 -8.64
C VAL A 54 14.99 -38.62 -8.12
N PRO A 55 14.44 -39.72 -7.56
CA PRO A 55 15.24 -40.86 -7.18
C PRO A 55 15.94 -41.44 -8.41
N VAL A 56 17.25 -41.40 -8.45
CA VAL A 56 18.04 -42.16 -9.41
C VAL A 56 18.15 -43.55 -8.85
N GLU A 57 17.44 -44.51 -9.43
CA GLU A 57 17.69 -45.91 -9.12
C GLU A 57 19.09 -46.30 -9.57
N VAL A 58 19.92 -46.67 -8.61
CA VAL A 58 21.23 -47.23 -8.87
C VAL A 58 21.03 -48.66 -9.41
N ILE A 59 21.35 -48.85 -10.67
CA ILE A 59 21.35 -50.18 -11.26
C ILE A 59 22.54 -50.95 -10.71
N VAL A 60 22.26 -52.00 -9.96
CA VAL A 60 23.29 -52.92 -9.48
C VAL A 60 23.86 -53.71 -10.66
N GLU A 61 25.15 -53.54 -10.96
CA GLU A 61 25.86 -54.35 -11.96
C GLU A 61 25.78 -55.83 -11.56
N ARG A 62 25.15 -56.65 -12.41
CA ARG A 62 25.31 -58.10 -12.36
C ARG A 62 26.42 -58.47 -13.31
N GLU A 63 27.39 -59.24 -12.84
CA GLU A 63 28.41 -59.83 -13.70
C GLU A 63 27.73 -60.73 -14.79
N VAL A 64 27.92 -60.32 -16.00
CA VAL A 64 27.46 -61.10 -17.21
C VAL A 64 28.63 -61.97 -17.69
N PRO A 65 28.42 -63.23 -18.02
CA PRO A 65 29.46 -64.06 -18.61
C PRO A 65 30.02 -63.45 -19.88
N LYS A 66 31.32 -63.68 -20.14
CA LYS A 66 32.15 -62.97 -21.12
C LYS A 66 31.80 -63.18 -22.60
N GLU A 67 30.71 -63.91 -22.92
CA GLU A 67 30.34 -64.26 -24.30
C GLU A 67 28.92 -63.79 -24.74
N VAL A 68 28.30 -62.89 -24.00
CA VAL A 68 26.99 -62.40 -24.41
C VAL A 68 27.15 -61.05 -25.10
N MET A 69 26.72 -60.97 -26.36
CA MET A 69 26.63 -59.72 -27.09
C MET A 69 25.54 -58.88 -26.41
N VAL A 70 25.93 -57.69 -25.89
CA VAL A 70 25.01 -56.71 -25.29
C VAL A 70 24.59 -55.80 -26.42
N GLU A 71 23.31 -55.76 -26.73
CA GLU A 71 22.74 -54.76 -27.59
C GLU A 71 22.40 -53.50 -26.73
N VAL A 72 23.10 -52.43 -27.00
CA VAL A 72 22.84 -51.16 -26.30
C VAL A 72 21.72 -50.45 -27.02
N THR A 73 20.52 -50.46 -26.45
CA THR A 73 19.42 -49.66 -26.95
C THR A 73 19.41 -48.32 -26.22
N LYS A 74 19.65 -47.25 -26.97
CA LYS A 74 19.55 -45.89 -26.42
C LYS A 74 18.06 -45.52 -26.28
N VAL A 75 17.56 -45.52 -25.07
CA VAL A 75 16.20 -45.02 -24.77
C VAL A 75 16.31 -43.58 -24.37
N VAL A 76 15.76 -42.68 -25.17
CA VAL A 76 15.64 -41.28 -24.83
C VAL A 76 14.27 -41.08 -24.19
N GLU A 77 14.25 -40.95 -22.89
CA GLU A 77 13.03 -40.52 -22.19
C GLU A 77 12.88 -39.00 -22.29
N LYS A 78 11.77 -38.60 -22.86
CA LYS A 78 11.39 -37.19 -22.92
C LYS A 78 10.59 -36.88 -21.66
N VAL A 79 11.23 -36.24 -20.70
CA VAL A 79 10.54 -35.73 -19.51
C VAL A 79 9.88 -34.39 -19.87
N VAL A 80 8.58 -34.42 -20.01
CA VAL A 80 7.78 -33.19 -20.15
C VAL A 80 7.50 -32.66 -18.75
N VAL A 81 8.22 -31.62 -18.35
CA VAL A 81 7.88 -30.88 -17.14
C VAL A 81 6.81 -29.87 -17.53
N ALA A 82 5.58 -30.15 -17.15
CA ALA A 82 4.53 -29.14 -17.29
C ALA A 82 4.91 -27.92 -16.47
N THR A 83 5.15 -26.80 -17.12
CA THR A 83 5.17 -25.51 -16.41
C THR A 83 3.75 -25.27 -15.92
N PRO A 84 3.52 -25.01 -14.62
CA PRO A 84 2.19 -24.61 -14.16
C PRO A 84 1.68 -23.49 -15.06
N ALA A 85 0.43 -23.57 -15.49
CA ALA A 85 -0.21 -22.44 -16.17
C ALA A 85 -0.01 -21.22 -15.27
N PRO A 86 0.28 -20.03 -15.83
CA PRO A 86 0.28 -18.80 -15.04
C PRO A 86 -1.06 -18.74 -14.30
N MET A 87 -1.04 -18.71 -12.97
CA MET A 87 -2.27 -18.43 -12.21
C MET A 87 -2.75 -17.09 -12.71
N GLU A 88 -4.00 -17.01 -13.14
CA GLU A 88 -4.63 -15.71 -13.38
C GLU A 88 -4.64 -14.97 -12.04
N ARG A 89 -3.79 -13.96 -11.93
CA ARG A 89 -3.69 -13.13 -10.74
C ARG A 89 -4.81 -12.10 -10.80
N GLY A 90 -5.58 -12.01 -9.73
CA GLY A 90 -6.60 -10.97 -9.59
C GLY A 90 -5.97 -9.58 -9.58
N THR A 91 -6.74 -8.56 -9.98
CA THR A 91 -6.31 -7.16 -9.89
C THR A 91 -6.21 -6.75 -8.41
N ILE A 92 -5.13 -6.08 -8.04
CA ILE A 92 -4.97 -5.48 -6.70
C ILE A 92 -5.42 -4.02 -6.77
N ILE A 93 -6.45 -3.68 -6.00
CA ILE A 93 -7.06 -2.34 -6.02
C ILE A 93 -6.57 -1.53 -4.82
N PHE A 94 -5.87 -0.43 -5.08
CA PHE A 94 -5.40 0.48 -4.04
C PHE A 94 -6.42 1.59 -3.76
N GLY A 95 -6.62 1.93 -2.49
CA GLY A 95 -7.34 3.13 -2.08
C GLY A 95 -6.46 4.36 -2.28
N ASP A 96 -6.78 5.18 -3.27
CA ASP A 96 -6.04 6.37 -3.66
C ASP A 96 -6.53 7.56 -2.84
N LEU A 97 -6.00 7.67 -1.62
CA LEU A 97 -6.33 8.77 -0.71
C LEU A 97 -5.85 10.10 -1.31
N ASN A 98 -6.68 11.13 -1.20
CA ASN A 98 -6.52 12.40 -1.90
C ASN A 98 -5.50 13.37 -1.26
N TRP A 99 -4.32 12.86 -0.92
CA TRP A 99 -3.16 13.67 -0.50
C TRP A 99 -1.83 13.08 -0.99
N PRO A 100 -0.77 13.91 -1.13
CA PRO A 100 0.44 13.58 -1.89
C PRO A 100 1.19 12.33 -1.42
N SER A 101 1.38 12.15 -0.10
CA SER A 101 2.17 11.02 0.40
C SER A 101 1.53 9.66 0.11
N ALA A 102 0.20 9.57 0.24
CA ALA A 102 -0.54 8.34 -0.06
C ALA A 102 -0.50 8.02 -1.56
N LEU A 103 -0.73 9.03 -2.41
CA LEU A 103 -0.65 8.88 -3.87
C LEU A 103 0.71 8.38 -4.31
N LEU A 104 1.79 8.97 -3.80
CA LEU A 104 3.14 8.56 -4.13
C LEU A 104 3.43 7.11 -3.72
N GLN A 105 3.08 6.74 -2.49
CA GLN A 105 3.28 5.38 -2.00
C GLN A 105 2.49 4.36 -2.83
N ASN A 106 1.26 4.69 -3.21
CA ASN A 106 0.47 3.85 -4.10
C ASN A 106 1.18 3.63 -5.45
N ARG A 107 1.69 4.69 -6.09
CA ARG A 107 2.41 4.56 -7.37
C ARG A 107 3.65 3.70 -7.26
N ILE A 108 4.44 3.86 -6.19
CA ILE A 108 5.61 3.01 -5.92
C ILE A 108 5.17 1.55 -5.73
N ALA A 109 4.15 1.31 -4.91
CA ALA A 109 3.65 -0.04 -4.62
C ALA A 109 3.07 -0.71 -5.88
N GLN A 110 2.23 -0.02 -6.66
CA GLN A 110 1.66 -0.51 -7.91
C GLN A 110 2.76 -0.96 -8.89
N TYR A 111 3.79 -0.13 -9.08
CA TYR A 111 4.88 -0.48 -9.97
C TYR A 111 5.58 -1.78 -9.55
N ILE A 112 5.86 -1.93 -8.27
CA ILE A 112 6.48 -3.15 -7.71
C ILE A 112 5.54 -4.35 -7.85
N VAL A 113 4.25 -4.17 -7.57
CA VAL A 113 3.23 -5.22 -7.66
C VAL A 113 3.08 -5.73 -9.09
N GLU A 114 2.98 -4.84 -10.07
CA GLU A 114 2.84 -5.23 -11.47
C GLU A 114 4.10 -5.86 -12.04
N HIS A 115 5.21 -5.17 -11.94
CA HIS A 115 6.43 -5.60 -12.60
C HIS A 115 7.23 -6.63 -11.81
N GLY A 116 7.17 -6.60 -10.49
CA GLY A 116 7.86 -7.56 -9.62
C GLY A 116 7.09 -8.86 -9.46
N TYR A 117 5.81 -8.73 -9.20
CA TYR A 117 4.97 -9.88 -8.84
C TYR A 117 3.98 -10.27 -9.94
N GLY A 118 3.68 -9.41 -10.89
CA GLY A 118 2.82 -9.69 -12.04
C GLY A 118 1.32 -9.73 -11.73
N TYR A 119 0.87 -8.98 -10.73
CA TYR A 119 -0.54 -8.69 -10.50
C TYR A 119 -0.92 -7.40 -11.24
N PRO A 120 -2.01 -7.38 -12.02
CA PRO A 120 -2.57 -6.12 -12.48
C PRO A 120 -2.95 -5.24 -11.29
N THR A 121 -2.85 -3.92 -11.43
CA THR A 121 -3.28 -2.98 -10.41
C THR A 121 -4.35 -2.02 -10.91
N ASP A 122 -5.10 -1.46 -9.99
CA ASP A 122 -6.06 -0.39 -10.23
C ASP A 122 -6.16 0.49 -8.98
N VAL A 123 -6.80 1.64 -9.10
CA VAL A 123 -6.98 2.58 -7.99
C VAL A 123 -8.44 3.02 -7.85
N LYS A 124 -8.85 3.31 -6.62
CA LYS A 124 -10.07 4.07 -6.35
C LYS A 124 -9.71 5.33 -5.59
N PHE A 125 -9.91 6.46 -6.25
CA PHE A 125 -9.63 7.77 -5.67
C PHE A 125 -10.76 8.24 -4.76
N GLY A 126 -10.40 8.82 -3.61
CA GLY A 126 -11.39 9.37 -2.69
C GLY A 126 -10.82 9.86 -1.36
N ALA A 127 -11.73 10.35 -0.52
CA ALA A 127 -11.41 10.73 0.86
C ALA A 127 -11.36 9.51 1.79
N THR A 128 -10.83 9.70 3.00
CA THR A 128 -10.57 8.66 4.00
C THR A 128 -11.77 7.79 4.31
N LEU A 129 -12.90 8.38 4.68
CA LEU A 129 -14.04 7.63 5.18
C LEU A 129 -14.68 6.75 4.10
N PRO A 130 -14.96 7.25 2.87
CA PRO A 130 -15.48 6.41 1.78
C PRO A 130 -14.54 5.27 1.40
N LEU A 131 -13.23 5.52 1.33
CA LEU A 131 -12.26 4.48 0.96
C LEU A 131 -12.08 3.44 2.08
N PHE A 132 -12.15 3.84 3.34
CA PHE A 132 -12.12 2.90 4.45
C PHE A 132 -13.34 1.97 4.46
N GLU A 133 -14.54 2.50 4.16
CA GLU A 133 -15.72 1.66 3.96
C GLU A 133 -15.57 0.73 2.74
N GLY A 134 -14.90 1.18 1.67
CA GLY A 134 -14.54 0.36 0.52
C GLY A 134 -13.60 -0.78 0.87
N LEU A 135 -12.55 -0.52 1.67
CA LEU A 135 -11.60 -1.53 2.15
C LEU A 135 -12.31 -2.63 2.96
N LYS A 136 -13.21 -2.24 3.85
CA LYS A 136 -14.00 -3.19 4.66
C LYS A 136 -14.87 -4.12 3.81
N ARG A 137 -15.41 -3.64 2.69
CA ARG A 137 -16.28 -4.42 1.79
C ARG A 137 -15.52 -5.18 0.69
N GLY A 138 -14.20 -4.96 0.55
CA GLY A 138 -13.42 -5.51 -0.56
C GLY A 138 -13.58 -4.75 -1.87
N ASP A 139 -14.08 -3.51 -1.84
CA ASP A 139 -14.08 -2.62 -3.00
C ASP A 139 -12.67 -2.13 -3.34
N THR A 140 -11.77 -2.09 -2.35
CA THR A 140 -10.33 -1.90 -2.44
C THR A 140 -9.63 -2.97 -1.61
N ASP A 141 -8.40 -3.32 -1.98
CA ASP A 141 -7.61 -4.37 -1.33
C ASP A 141 -6.58 -3.81 -0.35
N VAL A 142 -6.04 -2.63 -0.65
CA VAL A 142 -4.93 -2.01 0.08
C VAL A 142 -5.21 -0.54 0.37
N THR A 143 -4.88 -0.09 1.57
CA THR A 143 -4.79 1.33 1.95
C THR A 143 -3.44 1.54 2.60
N MET A 144 -2.60 2.42 2.02
CA MET A 144 -1.22 2.64 2.47
C MET A 144 -1.11 3.53 3.70
N GLU A 145 -2.17 4.28 4.04
CA GLU A 145 -2.16 5.18 5.18
C GLU A 145 -3.48 5.15 5.96
N ILE A 146 -3.50 4.46 7.09
CA ILE A 146 -4.53 4.57 8.12
C ILE A 146 -3.94 5.39 9.26
N TRP A 147 -4.50 6.57 9.49
CA TRP A 147 -4.00 7.53 10.48
C TRP A 147 -4.67 7.34 11.84
N LEU A 148 -3.89 6.90 12.83
CA LEU A 148 -4.31 6.82 14.22
C LEU A 148 -3.62 7.94 15.01
N PRO A 149 -4.32 8.61 15.93
CA PRO A 149 -5.65 8.29 16.48
C PRO A 149 -6.85 8.85 15.70
N ASN A 150 -6.67 9.51 14.56
CA ASN A 150 -7.78 10.17 13.81
C ASN A 150 -8.94 9.20 13.49
N GLN A 151 -8.61 7.94 13.22
CA GLN A 151 -9.57 6.90 12.82
C GLN A 151 -9.79 5.82 13.88
N ASP A 152 -9.31 6.00 15.12
CA ASP A 152 -9.30 4.95 16.15
C ASP A 152 -10.63 4.23 16.30
N GLU A 153 -11.73 4.97 16.46
CA GLU A 153 -13.04 4.37 16.69
C GLU A 153 -13.48 3.48 15.51
N ALA A 154 -13.36 3.99 14.29
CA ALA A 154 -13.72 3.26 13.07
C ALA A 154 -12.77 2.06 12.85
N TRP A 155 -11.48 2.26 13.10
CA TRP A 155 -10.44 1.26 12.98
C TRP A 155 -10.63 0.10 13.95
N GLU A 156 -10.76 0.38 15.25
CA GLU A 156 -10.91 -0.66 16.27
C GLU A 156 -12.21 -1.44 16.10
N LYS A 157 -13.29 -0.77 15.69
CA LYS A 157 -14.53 -1.46 15.33
C LYS A 157 -14.32 -2.42 14.17
N ALA A 158 -13.79 -1.95 13.05
CA ALA A 158 -13.57 -2.78 11.86
C ALA A 158 -12.60 -3.93 12.13
N ARG A 159 -11.53 -3.69 12.90
CA ARG A 159 -10.56 -4.70 13.32
C ARG A 159 -11.21 -5.78 14.21
N SER A 160 -12.05 -5.39 15.16
CA SER A 160 -12.76 -6.34 16.05
C SER A 160 -13.80 -7.21 15.30
N GLU A 161 -14.35 -6.67 14.22
CA GLU A 161 -15.27 -7.38 13.31
C GLU A 161 -14.53 -8.26 12.29
N GLY A 162 -13.19 -8.18 12.24
CA GLY A 162 -12.37 -8.89 11.24
C GLY A 162 -12.51 -8.34 9.82
N ALA A 163 -13.00 -7.10 9.68
CA ALA A 163 -13.25 -6.48 8.38
C ALA A 163 -12.02 -5.81 7.76
N VAL A 164 -10.95 -5.65 8.52
CA VAL A 164 -9.66 -5.11 8.06
C VAL A 164 -8.50 -5.77 8.79
N LEU A 165 -7.33 -5.80 8.15
CA LEU A 165 -6.08 -6.28 8.74
C LEU A 165 -5.00 -5.22 8.62
N SER A 166 -4.25 -4.98 9.70
CA SER A 166 -2.98 -4.24 9.63
C SER A 166 -1.87 -5.19 9.20
N VAL A 167 -1.11 -4.80 8.20
CA VAL A 167 -0.01 -5.62 7.65
C VAL A 167 1.35 -4.94 7.77
N GLY A 168 1.40 -3.63 7.96
CA GLY A 168 2.63 -2.87 8.06
C GLY A 168 2.42 -1.48 8.64
N LYS A 169 3.50 -0.70 8.65
CA LYS A 169 3.48 0.73 8.98
C LYS A 169 3.95 1.52 7.79
N SER A 170 3.42 2.74 7.68
CA SER A 170 3.82 3.71 6.68
C SER A 170 4.34 4.94 7.39
N LEU A 171 5.10 5.78 6.72
CA LEU A 171 5.60 7.05 7.22
C LEU A 171 5.92 7.03 8.74
N GLY A 172 6.19 8.09 9.30
CA GLY A 172 6.28 8.43 10.71
C GLY A 172 6.24 9.94 10.74
N SER A 173 5.90 10.53 11.84
CA SER A 173 5.81 11.98 11.93
C SER A 173 6.57 12.48 13.13
N ASP A 174 7.28 13.61 12.96
CA ASP A 174 7.93 14.29 14.07
C ASP A 174 6.90 14.97 14.98
N TRP A 175 5.70 15.22 14.45
CA TRP A 175 4.55 15.73 15.18
C TRP A 175 3.26 15.32 14.47
N GLN A 176 2.22 15.20 15.27
CA GLN A 176 0.87 14.91 14.81
C GLN A 176 0.20 16.19 14.27
N SER A 177 -1.04 16.05 13.89
CA SER A 177 -1.91 17.15 13.49
C SER A 177 -2.05 18.22 14.57
N ALA A 178 -2.19 19.47 14.15
CA ALA A 178 -2.42 20.61 15.06
C ALA A 178 -3.05 21.79 14.32
N PHE A 179 -3.55 22.75 15.07
CA PHE A 179 -3.80 24.09 14.56
C PHE A 179 -2.49 24.87 14.54
N VAL A 180 -2.18 25.47 13.40
CA VAL A 180 -0.91 26.17 13.19
C VAL A 180 -1.12 27.57 12.63
N ILE A 181 -0.11 28.40 12.86
CA ILE A 181 0.05 29.73 12.24
C ILE A 181 1.45 29.83 11.61
N PRO A 182 1.70 30.70 10.61
CA PRO A 182 3.04 31.00 10.14
C PRO A 182 3.93 31.58 11.24
N ALA A 183 5.19 31.19 11.30
CA ALA A 183 6.14 31.64 12.34
C ALA A 183 6.31 33.16 12.36
N TYR A 184 6.32 33.82 11.18
CA TYR A 184 6.39 35.27 11.10
C TYR A 184 5.23 35.99 11.81
N LEU A 185 4.07 35.32 11.95
CA LEU A 185 2.93 35.90 12.67
C LEU A 185 3.15 35.84 14.18
N GLN A 186 3.66 34.71 14.68
CA GLN A 186 4.03 34.60 16.09
C GLN A 186 5.19 35.53 16.46
N GLU A 187 6.17 35.76 15.59
CA GLU A 187 7.23 36.76 15.79
C GLU A 187 6.63 38.16 15.97
N GLN A 188 5.58 38.49 15.23
CA GLN A 188 4.86 39.78 15.36
C GLN A 188 3.94 39.81 16.56
N TYR A 189 3.36 38.69 16.96
CA TYR A 189 2.43 38.55 18.09
C TYR A 189 2.90 37.42 19.02
N PRO A 190 3.96 37.63 19.83
CA PRO A 190 4.57 36.57 20.63
C PRO A 190 3.64 35.87 21.63
N GLU A 191 2.54 36.54 22.03
CA GLU A 191 1.54 36.01 22.95
C GLU A 191 0.40 35.24 22.23
N LEU A 192 0.47 35.09 20.92
CA LEU A 192 -0.42 34.22 20.13
C LEU A 192 0.22 32.84 20.04
N ASP A 193 0.16 32.08 21.09
CA ASP A 193 0.83 30.78 21.20
C ASP A 193 -0.10 29.62 21.61
N ASN A 194 -1.35 29.94 21.98
CA ASN A 194 -2.31 28.99 22.51
C ASN A 194 -3.66 29.10 21.78
N VAL A 195 -4.39 28.00 21.67
CA VAL A 195 -5.72 27.98 21.03
C VAL A 195 -6.73 28.91 21.77
N ASP A 196 -6.59 29.08 23.08
CA ASP A 196 -7.46 29.97 23.86
C ASP A 196 -7.29 31.46 23.49
N ASP A 197 -6.15 31.85 22.92
CA ASP A 197 -5.89 33.20 22.45
C ASP A 197 -6.83 33.61 21.32
N LEU A 198 -7.35 32.64 20.57
CA LEU A 198 -8.35 32.88 19.53
C LEU A 198 -9.69 33.45 20.06
N MET A 199 -9.90 33.46 21.38
CA MET A 199 -11.03 34.15 22.01
C MET A 199 -10.82 35.66 22.13
N LYS A 200 -9.55 36.12 22.08
CA LYS A 200 -9.21 37.55 22.19
C LYS A 200 -9.55 38.30 20.90
N GLN A 201 -10.21 39.43 20.99
CA GLN A 201 -10.68 40.15 19.81
C GLN A 201 -9.56 40.57 18.87
N GLU A 202 -8.42 40.97 19.43
CA GLU A 202 -7.24 41.37 18.64
C GLU A 202 -6.72 40.26 17.72
N TYR A 203 -6.74 38.98 18.15
CA TYR A 203 -6.28 37.86 17.34
C TYR A 203 -7.37 37.37 16.37
N LYS A 204 -8.65 37.41 16.77
CA LYS A 204 -9.74 37.18 15.82
C LYS A 204 -9.68 38.14 14.63
N ASP A 205 -9.40 39.41 14.92
CA ASP A 205 -9.30 40.46 13.90
C ASP A 205 -8.19 40.22 12.87
N LEU A 206 -7.15 39.42 13.21
CA LEU A 206 -6.10 39.03 12.27
C LEU A 206 -6.61 38.04 11.21
N PHE A 207 -7.47 37.12 11.61
CA PHE A 207 -7.90 36.00 10.78
C PHE A 207 -9.30 36.17 10.19
N LYS A 208 -10.07 37.14 10.58
CA LYS A 208 -11.43 37.35 10.06
C LYS A 208 -11.43 37.72 8.59
N THR A 209 -12.45 37.29 7.89
CA THR A 209 -12.70 37.64 6.50
C THR A 209 -14.12 38.20 6.35
N THR A 210 -14.46 38.68 5.14
CA THR A 210 -15.84 39.11 4.85
C THR A 210 -16.84 37.97 4.96
N GLU A 211 -16.41 36.72 4.76
CA GLU A 211 -17.24 35.53 4.83
C GLU A 211 -17.47 35.06 6.27
N THR A 212 -16.48 35.22 7.14
CA THR A 212 -16.55 34.79 8.56
C THR A 212 -17.06 35.85 9.51
N GLY A 213 -17.20 37.10 9.06
CA GLY A 213 -17.69 38.22 9.86
C GLY A 213 -16.75 38.54 11.02
N ASP A 214 -17.23 38.42 12.25
CA ASP A 214 -16.44 38.71 13.47
C ASP A 214 -15.66 37.47 14.00
N LYS A 215 -15.76 36.33 13.34
CA LYS A 215 -15.03 35.10 13.72
C LYS A 215 -13.71 34.98 12.99
N ALA A 216 -12.71 34.42 13.65
CA ALA A 216 -11.47 34.00 13.01
C ALA A 216 -11.74 32.89 11.99
N ARG A 217 -11.20 33.01 10.77
CA ARG A 217 -11.23 31.95 9.77
C ARG A 217 -10.21 30.88 10.15
N LEU A 218 -10.67 29.66 10.37
CA LEU A 218 -9.82 28.49 10.58
C LEU A 218 -9.97 27.56 9.37
N VAL A 219 -8.91 27.45 8.58
CA VAL A 219 -8.86 26.47 7.46
C VAL A 219 -8.64 25.10 8.05
N SER A 220 -9.68 24.29 8.06
CA SER A 220 -9.69 23.01 8.75
C SER A 220 -9.40 21.85 7.80
N CYS A 221 -9.65 20.67 8.27
CA CYS A 221 -9.49 19.42 7.55
C CYS A 221 -10.47 19.30 6.37
N VAL A 222 -10.06 18.58 5.34
CA VAL A 222 -10.89 18.30 4.16
C VAL A 222 -12.13 17.49 4.53
N ILE A 223 -13.27 17.81 3.93
CA ILE A 223 -14.53 17.06 4.10
C ILE A 223 -14.33 15.60 3.72
N GLY A 224 -14.73 14.70 4.61
CA GLY A 224 -14.58 13.25 4.41
C GLY A 224 -13.24 12.66 4.88
N TRP A 225 -12.32 13.50 5.36
CA TRP A 225 -11.20 13.02 6.16
C TRP A 225 -11.62 12.83 7.62
N SER A 226 -10.95 11.93 8.35
CA SER A 226 -11.29 11.66 9.75
C SER A 226 -11.08 12.87 10.66
N CYS A 227 -10.09 13.70 10.36
CA CYS A 227 -9.79 14.93 11.12
C CYS A 227 -10.87 16.03 11.01
N GLU A 228 -11.77 15.96 10.04
CA GLU A 228 -12.91 16.90 9.94
C GLU A 228 -13.73 16.90 11.23
N ASN A 229 -14.15 15.72 11.66
CA ASN A 229 -14.93 15.55 12.89
C ASN A 229 -14.11 15.85 14.15
N VAL A 230 -12.81 15.51 14.15
CA VAL A 230 -11.92 15.78 15.28
C VAL A 230 -11.76 17.28 15.48
N ASN A 231 -11.42 18.01 14.42
CA ASN A 231 -11.23 19.47 14.51
C ASN A 231 -12.51 20.19 14.91
N ALA A 232 -13.68 19.76 14.41
CA ALA A 232 -14.97 20.32 14.83
C ALA A 232 -15.23 20.07 16.33
N ALA A 233 -14.92 18.88 16.82
CA ALA A 233 -15.03 18.55 18.24
C ALA A 233 -14.04 19.35 19.09
N GLN A 234 -12.79 19.53 18.63
CA GLN A 234 -11.78 20.35 19.30
C GLN A 234 -12.22 21.82 19.40
N VAL A 235 -12.64 22.44 18.28
CA VAL A 235 -13.15 23.82 18.28
C VAL A 235 -14.31 23.99 19.27
N SER A 236 -15.23 23.02 19.31
CA SER A 236 -16.33 23.02 20.27
C SER A 236 -15.84 22.83 21.71
N GLY A 237 -14.96 21.84 21.90
CA GLY A 237 -14.45 21.47 23.23
C GLY A 237 -13.55 22.52 23.87
N TYR A 238 -12.82 23.29 23.06
CA TYR A 238 -12.04 24.45 23.50
C TYR A 238 -12.90 25.72 23.76
N GLY A 239 -14.22 25.65 23.51
CA GLY A 239 -15.11 26.81 23.67
C GLY A 239 -14.98 27.85 22.56
N LEU A 240 -14.40 27.48 21.41
CA LEU A 240 -14.08 28.38 20.30
C LEU A 240 -15.23 28.59 19.31
N SER A 241 -16.37 27.92 19.45
CA SER A 241 -17.47 27.92 18.45
C SER A 241 -18.03 29.34 18.17
N GLU A 242 -18.00 30.25 19.13
CA GLU A 242 -18.43 31.62 18.93
C GLU A 242 -17.30 32.57 18.45
N HIS A 243 -16.06 32.05 18.41
CA HIS A 243 -14.87 32.84 18.09
C HIS A 243 -14.25 32.48 16.76
N VAL A 244 -14.46 31.26 16.30
CA VAL A 244 -13.82 30.67 15.12
C VAL A 244 -14.89 30.16 14.16
N GLU A 245 -14.70 30.39 12.87
CA GLU A 245 -15.48 29.81 11.79
C GLU A 245 -14.63 28.76 11.06
N ILE A 246 -15.09 27.52 11.07
CA ILE A 246 -14.41 26.41 10.39
C ILE A 246 -14.69 26.50 8.89
N VAL A 247 -13.62 26.53 8.09
CA VAL A 247 -13.66 26.48 6.63
C VAL A 247 -12.99 25.21 6.16
N ASN A 248 -13.74 24.33 5.53
CA ASN A 248 -13.23 23.05 5.03
C ASN A 248 -12.86 23.18 3.55
N PRO A 249 -11.59 22.95 3.16
CA PRO A 249 -11.18 22.93 1.76
C PRO A 249 -11.76 21.72 1.02
N GLY A 250 -11.79 21.79 -0.31
CA GLY A 250 -12.33 20.71 -1.13
C GLY A 250 -11.48 19.45 -1.20
N ASP A 251 -10.14 19.63 -1.11
CA ASP A 251 -9.14 18.56 -1.14
C ASP A 251 -7.83 19.02 -0.48
N GLY A 252 -6.84 18.12 -0.42
CA GLY A 252 -5.54 18.41 0.19
C GLY A 252 -4.72 19.45 -0.59
N ALA A 253 -4.87 19.50 -1.91
CA ALA A 253 -4.20 20.49 -2.74
C ALA A 253 -4.73 21.91 -2.47
N ALA A 254 -6.05 22.03 -2.33
CA ALA A 254 -6.70 23.30 -1.96
C ALA A 254 -6.30 23.76 -0.57
N LEU A 255 -6.19 22.85 0.41
CA LEU A 255 -5.68 23.16 1.75
C LEU A 255 -4.25 23.74 1.69
N ASN A 256 -3.38 23.07 0.94
CA ASN A 256 -1.99 23.47 0.79
C ASN A 256 -1.85 24.80 0.03
N ALA A 257 -2.61 24.98 -1.05
CA ALA A 257 -2.58 26.21 -1.84
C ALA A 257 -3.06 27.43 -1.04
N ASP A 258 -4.06 27.27 -0.16
CA ASP A 258 -4.55 28.34 0.73
C ASP A 258 -3.43 28.81 1.66
N LEU A 259 -2.71 27.88 2.30
CA LEU A 259 -1.57 28.20 3.15
C LEU A 259 -0.40 28.81 2.37
N TYR A 260 0.03 28.18 1.25
CA TYR A 260 1.13 28.71 0.44
C TYR A 260 0.83 30.14 -0.04
N GLY A 261 -0.39 30.37 -0.54
CA GLY A 261 -0.80 31.70 -0.99
C GLY A 261 -0.75 32.77 0.11
N ALA A 262 -1.19 32.44 1.31
CA ALA A 262 -1.08 33.37 2.47
C ALA A 262 0.39 33.58 2.89
N TYR A 263 1.18 32.49 2.94
CA TYR A 263 2.58 32.52 3.33
C TYR A 263 3.43 33.38 2.39
N ASP A 264 3.26 33.23 1.08
CA ASP A 264 3.97 33.99 0.04
C ASP A 264 3.68 35.50 0.12
N ARG A 265 2.43 35.88 0.49
CA ARG A 265 2.02 37.27 0.69
C ARG A 265 2.28 37.79 2.11
N ARG A 266 2.81 36.92 3.02
CA ARG A 266 2.98 37.20 4.45
C ARG A 266 1.68 37.67 5.11
N GLU A 267 0.56 37.09 4.70
CA GLU A 267 -0.75 37.33 5.27
C GLU A 267 -1.02 36.46 6.49
N PRO A 268 -1.82 36.88 7.45
CA PRO A 268 -2.23 36.01 8.55
C PRO A 268 -2.97 34.78 8.05
N TRP A 269 -2.58 33.61 8.55
CA TRP A 269 -3.22 32.34 8.26
C TRP A 269 -3.33 31.49 9.53
N LEU A 270 -4.50 30.87 9.74
CA LEU A 270 -4.79 29.96 10.84
C LEU A 270 -5.40 28.69 10.23
N GLY A 271 -4.87 27.54 10.54
CA GLY A 271 -5.48 26.32 10.04
C GLY A 271 -4.83 25.04 10.53
N TYR A 272 -5.37 23.94 10.03
CA TYR A 272 -4.96 22.59 10.32
C TYR A 272 -3.78 22.16 9.46
N GLN A 273 -2.78 21.56 10.08
CA GLN A 273 -1.67 20.90 9.39
C GLN A 273 -1.24 19.62 10.14
N TRP A 274 -0.44 18.80 9.48
CA TRP A 274 0.19 17.61 10.05
C TRP A 274 1.64 17.48 9.59
N GLY A 275 2.48 16.83 10.40
CA GLY A 275 3.94 16.89 10.26
C GLY A 275 4.53 16.24 9.01
N THR A 276 3.76 15.42 8.28
CA THR A 276 4.19 14.84 7.01
C THR A 276 3.65 15.58 5.79
N ASN A 277 2.86 16.65 5.97
CA ASN A 277 2.36 17.42 4.85
C ASN A 277 3.44 18.34 4.27
N ASP A 278 3.38 18.57 2.97
CA ASP A 278 4.33 19.41 2.24
C ASP A 278 4.55 20.78 2.89
N PRO A 279 3.51 21.58 3.22
CA PRO A 279 3.73 22.86 3.89
C PRO A 279 4.43 22.73 5.24
N ALA A 280 4.13 21.69 6.02
CA ALA A 280 4.77 21.45 7.30
C ALA A 280 6.25 21.08 7.18
N LEU A 281 6.66 20.51 6.02
CA LEU A 281 8.05 20.16 5.71
C LEU A 281 8.85 21.33 5.10
N LYS A 282 8.17 22.34 4.54
CA LYS A 282 8.78 23.42 3.76
C LYS A 282 8.73 24.79 4.42
N LEU A 283 7.70 25.04 5.23
CA LEU A 283 7.42 26.35 5.80
C LEU A 283 7.72 26.37 7.30
N ASP A 284 8.12 27.51 7.79
CA ASP A 284 8.24 27.74 9.24
C ASP A 284 6.85 27.98 9.83
N LEU A 285 6.29 26.95 10.44
CA LEU A 285 4.97 26.94 11.07
C LEU A 285 5.11 26.76 12.58
N VAL A 286 4.25 27.42 13.32
CA VAL A 286 4.14 27.29 14.78
C VAL A 286 2.82 26.63 15.11
N ARG A 287 2.87 25.58 15.90
CA ARG A 287 1.68 24.93 16.47
C ARG A 287 1.18 25.77 17.64
N LEU A 288 -0.09 26.11 17.64
CA LEU A 288 -0.72 26.66 18.82
C LEU A 288 -0.75 25.60 19.92
N GLU A 289 -0.47 26.00 21.14
CA GLU A 289 -0.56 25.12 22.29
C GLU A 289 -2.02 24.71 22.54
N GLU A 290 -2.25 23.42 22.72
CA GLU A 290 -3.55 22.82 22.98
C GLU A 290 -3.50 22.08 24.33
N PRO A 291 -4.64 21.88 25.01
CA PRO A 291 -4.68 21.01 26.19
C PRO A 291 -4.07 19.65 25.88
N ALA A 292 -3.24 19.13 26.79
CA ALA A 292 -2.49 17.92 26.55
C ALA A 292 -3.41 16.72 26.25
N TYR A 293 -2.96 15.82 25.34
CA TYR A 293 -3.64 14.58 25.05
C TYR A 293 -3.84 13.71 26.29
N SER A 294 -4.97 13.08 26.38
CA SER A 294 -5.21 11.92 27.24
C SER A 294 -6.32 11.06 26.64
N ASP A 295 -6.26 9.73 26.85
CA ASP A 295 -7.29 8.80 26.38
C ASP A 295 -8.69 9.22 26.85
N GLN A 296 -8.80 9.65 28.10
CA GLN A 296 -10.07 10.11 28.65
C GLN A 296 -10.66 11.29 27.85
N CYS A 297 -9.83 12.28 27.49
CA CYS A 297 -10.26 13.40 26.68
C CYS A 297 -10.56 12.96 25.26
N TRP A 298 -9.64 12.21 24.65
CA TRP A 298 -9.73 11.83 23.25
C TRP A 298 -10.97 11.00 22.92
N PHE A 299 -11.28 10.02 23.77
CA PHE A 299 -12.45 9.14 23.57
C PHE A 299 -13.76 9.69 24.11
N THR A 300 -13.78 10.93 24.65
CA THR A 300 -15.01 11.57 25.13
C THR A 300 -15.33 12.87 24.39
N THR A 301 -14.54 13.91 24.61
CA THR A 301 -14.82 15.27 24.12
C THR A 301 -13.94 15.72 22.97
N LYS A 302 -12.77 15.10 22.80
CA LYS A 302 -11.68 15.52 21.91
C LYS A 302 -11.17 16.95 22.16
N ALA A 303 -11.44 17.49 23.38
CA ALA A 303 -10.98 18.83 23.80
C ALA A 303 -9.51 18.82 24.23
N CYS A 304 -8.62 18.22 23.43
CA CYS A 304 -7.19 18.09 23.65
C CYS A 304 -6.45 17.90 22.34
N ALA A 305 -5.14 18.13 22.37
CA ALA A 305 -4.24 17.92 21.25
C ALA A 305 -4.31 16.49 20.70
N TYR A 306 -3.90 16.31 19.46
CA TYR A 306 -3.67 14.99 18.89
C TYR A 306 -2.50 14.28 19.60
N GLU A 307 -2.59 12.96 19.71
CA GLU A 307 -1.45 12.11 20.07
C GLU A 307 -0.50 11.95 18.88
N ASP A 308 0.71 11.45 19.12
CA ASP A 308 1.65 11.12 18.05
C ASP A 308 1.05 10.12 17.06
N ALA A 309 1.23 10.38 15.77
CA ALA A 309 0.63 9.56 14.75
C ALA A 309 1.23 8.16 14.67
N THR A 310 0.35 7.17 14.64
CA THR A 310 0.66 5.84 14.10
C THR A 310 -0.03 5.69 12.76
N ILE A 311 0.77 5.49 11.70
CA ILE A 311 0.24 5.35 10.34
C ILE A 311 0.42 3.89 9.91
N LEU A 312 -0.70 3.21 9.65
CA LEU A 312 -0.72 1.79 9.33
C LEU A 312 -0.96 1.56 7.84
N ILE A 313 -0.39 0.47 7.33
CA ILE A 313 -0.83 -0.13 6.07
C ILE A 313 -1.89 -1.17 6.40
N ALA A 314 -3.06 -1.03 5.81
CA ALA A 314 -4.18 -1.92 6.01
C ALA A 314 -4.62 -2.59 4.72
N VAL A 315 -5.14 -3.82 4.85
CA VAL A 315 -5.64 -4.60 3.72
C VAL A 315 -7.01 -5.19 4.03
N ASN A 316 -7.76 -5.48 2.96
CA ASN A 316 -8.94 -6.30 3.06
C ASN A 316 -8.56 -7.72 3.52
N PRO A 317 -9.37 -8.38 4.37
CA PRO A 317 -9.05 -9.70 4.93
C PRO A 317 -8.87 -10.83 3.91
N ASP A 318 -9.38 -10.68 2.69
CA ASP A 318 -9.24 -11.70 1.63
C ASP A 318 -7.88 -11.63 0.92
N LEU A 319 -7.17 -10.49 1.01
CA LEU A 319 -5.89 -10.30 0.33
C LEU A 319 -4.80 -11.30 0.75
N PRO A 320 -4.64 -11.67 2.04
CA PRO A 320 -3.65 -12.69 2.42
C PRO A 320 -3.86 -14.06 1.77
N GLY A 321 -5.12 -14.38 1.42
CA GLY A 321 -5.47 -15.63 0.73
C GLY A 321 -5.21 -15.58 -0.77
N SER A 322 -5.42 -14.42 -1.40
CA SER A 322 -5.32 -14.23 -2.86
C SER A 322 -3.93 -13.77 -3.32
N ALA A 323 -3.22 -12.98 -2.49
CA ALA A 323 -1.92 -12.41 -2.81
C ALA A 323 -0.98 -12.36 -1.57
N PRO A 324 -0.59 -13.51 -1.01
CA PRO A 324 0.24 -13.57 0.19
C PRO A 324 1.63 -12.94 0.01
N ASP A 325 2.17 -12.96 -1.19
CA ASP A 325 3.44 -12.34 -1.58
C ASP A 325 3.37 -10.80 -1.52
N ILE A 326 2.23 -10.21 -1.86
CA ILE A 326 2.00 -8.78 -1.73
C ILE A 326 1.88 -8.39 -0.25
N VAL A 327 1.16 -9.16 0.55
CA VAL A 327 1.08 -8.92 2.00
C VAL A 327 2.46 -8.98 2.64
N GLU A 328 3.33 -9.92 2.22
CA GLU A 328 4.70 -10.01 2.73
C GLU A 328 5.57 -8.81 2.30
N MET A 329 5.38 -8.30 1.09
CA MET A 329 6.00 -7.06 0.63
C MET A 329 5.55 -5.87 1.51
N LEU A 330 4.24 -5.71 1.73
CA LEU A 330 3.68 -4.63 2.55
C LEU A 330 4.15 -4.69 4.01
N ARG A 331 4.41 -5.87 4.55
CA ARG A 331 4.99 -6.05 5.90
C ARG A 331 6.42 -5.53 6.02
N LYS A 332 7.16 -5.56 4.92
CA LYS A 332 8.55 -5.07 4.86
C LYS A 332 8.65 -3.62 4.41
N TRP A 333 7.52 -3.00 4.09
CA TRP A 333 7.45 -1.62 3.64
C TRP A 333 8.04 -0.68 4.70
N ASP A 334 9.06 0.09 4.31
CA ASP A 334 9.74 1.06 5.19
C ASP A 334 9.90 2.40 4.45
N PHE A 335 8.78 2.93 3.97
CA PHE A 335 8.73 4.26 3.40
C PHE A 335 8.50 5.26 4.55
N ASN A 336 9.60 5.70 5.15
CA ASN A 336 9.57 6.54 6.35
C ASN A 336 9.65 8.04 6.02
N ILE A 337 9.47 8.89 7.05
CA ILE A 337 9.45 10.34 6.89
C ILE A 337 10.76 10.91 6.30
N GLY A 338 11.91 10.30 6.58
CA GLY A 338 13.19 10.72 6.01
C GLY A 338 13.24 10.54 4.50
N ILE A 339 12.68 9.43 4.01
CA ILE A 339 12.52 9.14 2.58
C ILE A 339 11.58 10.17 1.96
N TYR A 340 10.42 10.42 2.59
CA TYR A 340 9.44 11.35 2.05
C TYR A 340 9.96 12.80 2.02
N LYS A 341 10.67 13.25 3.04
CA LYS A 341 11.35 14.56 3.04
C LYS A 341 12.30 14.72 1.84
N ALA A 342 13.07 13.69 1.50
CA ALA A 342 13.95 13.72 0.34
C ALA A 342 13.18 13.82 -0.99
N VAL A 343 12.03 13.14 -1.08
CA VAL A 343 11.13 13.27 -2.25
C VAL A 343 10.58 14.68 -2.38
N VAL A 344 10.06 15.25 -1.30
CA VAL A 344 9.52 16.62 -1.29
C VAL A 344 10.58 17.63 -1.70
N GLN A 345 11.83 17.49 -1.22
CA GLN A 345 12.95 18.33 -1.64
C GLN A 345 13.28 18.18 -3.13
N TRP A 346 13.17 16.97 -3.68
CA TRP A 346 13.38 16.76 -5.11
C TRP A 346 12.25 17.37 -5.94
N GLN A 347 10.99 17.23 -5.49
CA GLN A 347 9.84 17.86 -6.16
C GLN A 347 9.93 19.39 -6.19
N ASP A 348 10.48 20.03 -5.16
CA ASP A 348 10.71 21.47 -5.16
C ASP A 348 11.66 21.93 -6.28
N GLN A 349 12.61 21.08 -6.64
CA GLN A 349 13.54 21.32 -7.75
C GLN A 349 12.96 20.91 -9.11
N ASN A 350 11.81 20.19 -9.10
CA ASN A 350 11.12 19.66 -10.27
C ASN A 350 9.61 19.89 -10.16
N PRO A 351 9.13 21.14 -10.09
CA PRO A 351 7.75 21.48 -9.71
C PRO A 351 6.69 21.03 -10.71
N ASP A 352 7.06 20.77 -11.96
CA ASP A 352 6.14 20.38 -13.04
C ASP A 352 6.02 18.84 -13.19
N VAL A 353 6.63 18.07 -12.28
CA VAL A 353 6.65 16.61 -12.36
C VAL A 353 5.45 16.02 -11.63
N ASP A 354 4.75 15.12 -12.30
CA ASP A 354 3.60 14.40 -11.73
C ASP A 354 4.01 13.28 -10.75
N THR A 355 3.03 12.75 -10.04
CA THR A 355 3.25 11.68 -9.05
C THR A 355 3.78 10.38 -9.67
N PRO A 356 3.28 9.88 -10.82
CA PRO A 356 3.85 8.73 -11.51
C PRO A 356 5.33 8.89 -11.85
N THR A 357 5.70 10.03 -12.43
CA THR A 357 7.10 10.33 -12.77
C THR A 357 7.98 10.44 -11.52
N THR A 358 7.46 11.04 -10.45
CA THR A 358 8.14 11.08 -9.14
C THR A 358 8.40 9.67 -8.61
N ALA A 359 7.41 8.77 -8.70
CA ALA A 359 7.56 7.38 -8.26
C ALA A 359 8.62 6.63 -9.08
N LEU A 360 8.67 6.82 -10.40
CA LEU A 360 9.70 6.24 -11.26
C LEU A 360 11.09 6.77 -10.94
N TRP A 361 11.20 8.08 -10.73
CA TRP A 361 12.47 8.68 -10.30
C TRP A 361 12.91 8.08 -8.96
N TRP A 362 12.00 7.98 -8.01
CA TRP A 362 12.33 7.45 -6.69
C TRP A 362 12.78 5.99 -6.75
N LEU A 363 12.07 5.15 -7.49
CA LEU A 363 12.43 3.73 -7.69
C LEU A 363 13.82 3.57 -8.34
N ASN A 364 14.16 4.42 -9.32
CA ASN A 364 15.47 4.39 -9.97
C ASN A 364 16.60 4.89 -9.05
N SER A 365 16.28 5.82 -8.15
CA SER A 365 17.30 6.50 -7.32
C SER A 365 17.51 5.83 -5.94
N ASN A 366 16.61 4.92 -5.52
CA ASN A 366 16.62 4.33 -4.18
C ASN A 366 16.50 2.79 -4.23
N GLU A 367 17.25 2.20 -5.17
CA GLU A 367 17.25 0.76 -5.39
C GLU A 367 17.67 -0.04 -4.15
N ASP A 368 18.60 0.46 -3.38
CA ASP A 368 19.10 -0.12 -2.13
C ASP A 368 18.02 -0.16 -1.02
N ILE A 369 17.03 0.71 -1.08
CA ILE A 369 15.92 0.77 -0.13
C ILE A 369 14.85 -0.24 -0.52
N TRP A 370 14.16 -0.03 -1.66
CA TRP A 370 12.99 -0.83 -2.01
C TRP A 370 13.29 -2.30 -2.32
N THR A 371 14.53 -2.64 -2.72
CA THR A 371 14.91 -4.04 -2.93
C THR A 371 14.91 -4.86 -1.64
N THR A 372 14.95 -4.23 -0.48
CA THR A 372 14.83 -4.91 0.82
C THR A 372 13.40 -5.34 1.13
N TRP A 373 12.40 -4.73 0.49
CA TRP A 373 10.98 -5.02 0.72
C TRP A 373 10.50 -6.23 -0.05
N VAL A 374 11.21 -6.59 -1.12
CA VAL A 374 10.77 -7.57 -2.10
C VAL A 374 11.69 -8.78 -2.16
N THR A 375 11.27 -9.83 -2.86
CA THR A 375 12.14 -10.96 -3.15
C THR A 375 13.19 -10.58 -4.22
N SER A 376 14.31 -11.29 -4.26
CA SER A 376 15.37 -11.05 -5.26
C SER A 376 14.86 -11.23 -6.69
N ASP A 377 13.93 -12.15 -6.94
CA ASP A 377 13.29 -12.36 -8.24
C ASP A 377 12.42 -11.16 -8.62
N ALA A 378 11.59 -10.68 -7.70
CA ALA A 378 10.77 -9.49 -7.91
C ALA A 378 11.65 -8.24 -8.13
N ALA A 379 12.72 -8.07 -7.34
CA ALA A 379 13.66 -6.99 -7.53
C ALA A 379 14.28 -6.99 -8.94
N ALA A 380 14.73 -8.15 -9.42
CA ALA A 380 15.31 -8.27 -10.76
C ALA A 380 14.30 -7.89 -11.87
N LYS A 381 13.04 -8.28 -11.71
CA LYS A 381 11.96 -7.95 -12.67
C LYS A 381 11.62 -6.46 -12.66
N VAL A 382 11.51 -5.84 -11.48
CA VAL A 382 11.27 -4.38 -11.35
C VAL A 382 12.41 -3.61 -12.00
N LYS A 383 13.67 -3.95 -11.72
CA LYS A 383 14.85 -3.32 -12.36
C LYS A 383 14.81 -3.44 -13.88
N ALA A 384 14.47 -4.61 -14.40
CA ALA A 384 14.33 -4.82 -15.84
C ALA A 384 13.22 -3.96 -16.45
N ALA A 385 12.10 -3.79 -15.74
CA ALA A 385 10.99 -2.94 -16.17
C ALA A 385 11.38 -1.45 -16.18
N LEU A 386 12.06 -0.97 -15.13
CA LEU A 386 12.60 0.40 -15.05
C LEU A 386 13.57 0.67 -16.20
N ALA A 387 14.51 -0.24 -16.44
CA ALA A 387 15.47 -0.13 -17.54
C ALA A 387 14.80 -0.13 -18.93
N ALA A 388 13.64 -0.77 -19.07
CA ALA A 388 12.84 -0.79 -20.28
C ALA A 388 11.88 0.42 -20.41
N GLY A 389 11.86 1.33 -19.43
CA GLY A 389 10.98 2.51 -19.42
C GLY A 389 9.50 2.18 -19.33
N LYS A 390 9.14 1.08 -18.65
CA LYS A 390 7.73 0.70 -18.46
C LYS A 390 7.05 1.57 -17.42
N THR A 391 5.73 1.73 -17.58
CA THR A 391 4.81 2.32 -16.59
C THR A 391 3.94 1.22 -15.99
N ALA A 392 3.24 1.48 -14.88
CA ALA A 392 2.25 0.57 -14.33
C ALA A 392 0.89 0.75 -15.03
N GLU A 393 0.11 -0.33 -15.17
CA GLU A 393 -1.15 -0.32 -15.93
C GLU A 393 -2.24 0.55 -15.26
N GLY A 394 -2.38 0.45 -13.94
CA GLY A 394 -3.40 1.19 -13.18
C GLY A 394 -3.03 2.63 -12.84
N TRP A 395 -1.99 3.21 -13.48
CA TRP A 395 -1.67 4.62 -13.27
C TRP A 395 -2.64 5.50 -14.06
N PRO A 396 -3.16 6.58 -13.43
CA PRO A 396 -3.89 7.57 -14.18
C PRO A 396 -2.96 8.16 -15.24
N ASP A 397 -3.51 8.38 -16.41
CA ASP A 397 -2.80 9.13 -17.45
C ASP A 397 -2.42 10.51 -16.91
N ALA A 398 -1.15 10.87 -17.02
CA ALA A 398 -0.60 12.13 -16.54
C ALA A 398 -1.13 13.33 -17.35
#